data_f4e0cd5668f845630f7d3ca1af66c306
#
_entry.id   f4e0cd5668f845630f7d3ca1af66c306
#
_cell.length_a   1.000
_cell.length_b   1.000
_cell.length_c   1.000
_cell.angle_alpha   90.00
_cell.angle_beta   90.00
_cell.angle_gamma   90.00
#
_symmetry.space_group_name_H-M   'P 1'
#
loop_
_entity.id
_entity.type
_entity.pdbx_description
1 polymer ?
#
loop_
_entity_poly.entity_id
_entity_poly.type
_entity_poly.pdbx_seq_one_letter_code
_entity_poly.pdbx_strand_id
1 'polypeptide(L)'
;MKHYYPAIFEPTDGVYVITVPDVKGCVTQGEGDDMSDCMYMAQDAIGTMLDELDEKDYPKPSKIEDIDISHCLPHSFVQYVTFDREAWYREVNPIKAAREAAGLTIKALADLLEAPYKTVQNWDNGSRKAPKWLQKLVVEKIVAST
;
A
#
# COMPACT_ATOMS: atom_id res chain seq x y z
N MET A 1 -5.45 6.51 9.56
CA MET A 1 -6.91 6.21 9.59
C MET A 1 -7.21 5.01 8.70
N LYS A 2 -8.13 4.16 9.13
CA LYS A 2 -8.56 2.99 8.33
C LYS A 2 -9.70 3.35 7.39
N HIS A 3 -9.59 2.85 6.17
CA HIS A 3 -10.62 2.99 5.15
C HIS A 3 -11.11 1.59 4.78
N TYR A 4 -12.38 1.49 4.39
CA TYR A 4 -13.02 0.21 4.05
C TYR A 4 -13.64 0.35 2.67
N TYR A 5 -13.04 -0.30 1.66
CA TYR A 5 -13.57 -0.27 0.30
C TYR A 5 -14.14 -1.63 -0.08
N PRO A 6 -15.34 -1.68 -0.63
CA PRO A 6 -15.84 -2.93 -1.18
C PRO A 6 -15.01 -3.34 -2.40
N ALA A 7 -14.65 -4.60 -2.46
CA ALA A 7 -13.92 -5.18 -3.58
C ALA A 7 -14.66 -6.38 -4.12
N ILE A 8 -14.66 -6.51 -5.45
CA ILE A 8 -15.26 -7.63 -6.15
C ILE A 8 -14.18 -8.69 -6.37
N PHE A 9 -14.43 -9.91 -5.90
CA PHE A 9 -13.55 -11.04 -6.06
C PHE A 9 -14.15 -11.99 -7.09
N GLU A 10 -13.49 -12.12 -8.26
CA GLU A 10 -13.93 -13.00 -9.34
C GLU A 10 -12.98 -14.19 -9.48
N PRO A 11 -13.42 -15.43 -9.23
CA PRO A 11 -12.56 -16.59 -9.38
C PRO A 11 -12.24 -16.83 -10.86
N THR A 12 -10.96 -16.95 -11.20
CA THR A 12 -10.48 -17.12 -12.57
C THR A 12 -9.22 -17.97 -12.59
N ASP A 13 -9.31 -19.21 -13.08
CA ASP A 13 -8.13 -20.08 -13.31
C ASP A 13 -7.17 -20.16 -12.12
N GLY A 14 -7.68 -20.42 -10.92
CA GLY A 14 -6.87 -20.63 -9.73
C GLY A 14 -6.45 -19.35 -9.00
N VAL A 15 -6.90 -18.18 -9.47
CA VAL A 15 -6.68 -16.90 -8.81
C VAL A 15 -8.01 -16.19 -8.61
N TYR A 16 -8.01 -15.15 -7.76
CA TYR A 16 -9.07 -14.16 -7.75
C TYR A 16 -8.60 -12.91 -8.48
N VAL A 17 -9.39 -12.45 -9.43
CA VAL A 17 -9.25 -11.10 -9.96
C VAL A 17 -10.04 -10.18 -9.02
N ILE A 18 -9.38 -9.17 -8.50
CA ILE A 18 -9.93 -8.30 -7.46
C ILE A 18 -10.05 -6.89 -8.02
N THR A 19 -11.26 -6.36 -8.02
CA THR A 19 -11.56 -5.00 -8.48
C THR A 19 -12.11 -4.19 -7.32
N VAL A 20 -11.59 -2.99 -7.12
CA VAL A 20 -12.11 -2.05 -6.12
C VAL A 20 -12.80 -0.92 -6.87
N PRO A 21 -14.15 -1.00 -7.02
CA PRO A 21 -14.87 -0.07 -7.92
C PRO A 21 -14.74 1.40 -7.55
N ASP A 22 -14.68 1.72 -6.26
CA ASP A 22 -14.59 3.12 -5.81
C ASP A 22 -13.22 3.75 -6.07
N VAL A 23 -12.21 2.93 -6.30
CA VAL A 23 -10.85 3.40 -6.59
C VAL A 23 -10.58 3.16 -8.07
N LYS A 24 -10.65 4.22 -8.86
CA LYS A 24 -10.54 4.12 -10.32
C LYS A 24 -9.23 3.43 -10.75
N GLY A 25 -9.37 2.42 -11.61
CA GLY A 25 -8.23 1.67 -12.13
C GLY A 25 -7.64 0.65 -11.17
N CYS A 26 -8.24 0.45 -10.00
CA CYS A 26 -7.73 -0.48 -9.00
C CYS A 26 -8.19 -1.90 -9.31
N VAL A 27 -7.33 -2.66 -9.98
CA VAL A 27 -7.54 -4.07 -10.31
C VAL A 27 -6.25 -4.81 -9.98
N THR A 28 -6.37 -5.94 -9.30
CA THR A 28 -5.24 -6.80 -8.96
C THR A 28 -5.67 -8.25 -8.97
N GLN A 29 -4.78 -9.15 -8.59
CA GLN A 29 -5.12 -10.56 -8.43
C GLN A 29 -4.35 -11.16 -7.26
N GLY A 30 -4.93 -12.18 -6.65
CA GLY A 30 -4.31 -12.94 -5.57
C GLY A 30 -4.56 -14.43 -5.75
N GLU A 31 -3.84 -15.25 -5.01
CA GLU A 31 -3.97 -16.70 -5.07
C GLU A 31 -5.37 -17.15 -4.65
N GLY A 32 -5.98 -18.04 -5.43
CA GLY A 32 -7.36 -18.45 -5.22
C GLY A 32 -7.63 -19.26 -3.95
N ASP A 33 -6.60 -19.80 -3.34
CA ASP A 33 -6.68 -20.56 -2.10
C ASP A 33 -6.05 -19.84 -0.89
N ASP A 34 -5.63 -18.59 -1.09
CA ASP A 34 -4.96 -17.80 -0.05
C ASP A 34 -5.62 -16.41 0.06
N MET A 35 -6.59 -16.31 0.96
CA MET A 35 -7.29 -15.05 1.18
C MET A 35 -6.38 -13.98 1.79
N SER A 36 -5.36 -14.36 2.55
CA SER A 36 -4.38 -13.41 3.08
C SER A 36 -3.59 -12.75 1.95
N ASP A 37 -3.19 -13.53 0.95
CA ASP A 37 -2.53 -13.00 -0.24
C ASP A 37 -3.46 -12.05 -1.01
N CYS A 38 -4.72 -12.43 -1.18
CA CYS A 38 -5.71 -11.61 -1.85
C CYS A 38 -5.90 -10.26 -1.14
N MET A 39 -5.99 -10.27 0.19
CA MET A 39 -6.13 -9.04 0.98
C MET A 39 -4.89 -8.16 0.87
N TYR A 40 -3.71 -8.75 0.96
CA TYR A 40 -2.46 -8.02 0.78
C TYR A 40 -2.40 -7.36 -0.61
N MET A 41 -2.71 -8.11 -1.66
CA MET A 41 -2.67 -7.59 -3.03
C MET A 41 -3.69 -6.46 -3.23
N ALA A 42 -4.88 -6.60 -2.65
CA ALA A 42 -5.90 -5.54 -2.73
C ALA A 42 -5.46 -4.27 -1.98
N GLN A 43 -4.91 -4.41 -0.79
CA GLN A 43 -4.40 -3.29 0.00
C GLN A 43 -3.26 -2.58 -0.73
N ASP A 44 -2.34 -3.32 -1.31
CA ASP A 44 -1.22 -2.77 -2.06
C ASP A 44 -1.71 -2.03 -3.32
N ALA A 45 -2.68 -2.58 -4.02
CA ALA A 45 -3.27 -1.93 -5.19
C ALA A 45 -3.97 -0.62 -4.82
N ILE A 46 -4.74 -0.61 -3.72
CA ILE A 46 -5.39 0.61 -3.22
C ILE A 46 -4.34 1.65 -2.87
N GLY A 47 -3.31 1.27 -2.11
CA GLY A 47 -2.24 2.18 -1.73
C GLY A 47 -1.53 2.79 -2.93
N THR A 48 -1.21 1.98 -3.91
CA THR A 48 -0.56 2.43 -5.15
C THR A 48 -1.42 3.45 -5.90
N MET A 49 -2.72 3.20 -6.00
CA MET A 49 -3.63 4.10 -6.70
C MET A 49 -3.92 5.40 -5.94
N LEU A 50 -3.86 5.38 -4.61
CA LEU A 50 -4.16 6.54 -3.76
C LEU A 50 -2.91 7.27 -3.25
N ASP A 51 -1.72 6.81 -3.60
CA ASP A 51 -0.46 7.30 -3.03
C ASP A 51 -0.27 8.83 -3.15
N GLU A 52 -0.66 9.41 -4.27
CA GLU A 52 -0.49 10.84 -4.53
C GLU A 52 -1.62 11.71 -3.96
N LEU A 53 -2.68 11.11 -3.42
CA LEU A 53 -3.80 11.85 -2.87
C LEU A 53 -3.64 12.04 -1.36
N ASP A 54 -4.12 13.18 -0.87
CA ASP A 54 -4.34 13.37 0.55
C ASP A 54 -5.54 12.52 1.01
N GLU A 55 -5.54 12.05 2.25
CA GLU A 55 -6.64 11.22 2.75
C GLU A 55 -8.01 11.89 2.65
N LYS A 56 -8.06 13.22 2.80
CA LYS A 56 -9.30 13.99 2.67
C LYS A 56 -9.89 13.91 1.26
N ASP A 57 -9.07 13.60 0.26
CA ASP A 57 -9.46 13.53 -1.16
C ASP A 57 -9.70 12.09 -1.63
N TYR A 58 -9.59 11.12 -0.74
CA TYR A 58 -9.86 9.72 -1.07
C TYR A 58 -11.31 9.53 -1.51
N PRO A 59 -11.56 8.64 -2.48
CA PRO A 59 -12.93 8.31 -2.88
C PRO A 59 -13.76 7.85 -1.68
N LYS A 60 -15.02 8.25 -1.64
CA LYS A 60 -15.95 7.76 -0.63
C LYS A 60 -16.27 6.29 -0.88
N PRO A 61 -16.14 5.42 0.14
CA PRO A 61 -16.49 4.02 -0.03
C PRO A 61 -18.00 3.84 -0.21
N SER A 62 -18.38 3.03 -1.18
CA SER A 62 -19.74 2.55 -1.34
C SER A 62 -20.08 1.50 -0.28
N LYS A 63 -21.35 1.21 -0.10
CA LYS A 63 -21.77 0.07 0.72
C LYS A 63 -21.69 -1.21 -0.11
N ILE A 64 -21.38 -2.32 0.54
CA ILE A 64 -21.35 -3.64 -0.10
C ILE A 64 -22.67 -3.92 -0.86
N GLU A 65 -23.78 -3.55 -0.25
CA GLU A 65 -25.12 -3.79 -0.82
C GLU A 65 -25.36 -3.05 -2.14
N ASP A 66 -24.60 -1.97 -2.37
CA ASP A 66 -24.78 -1.14 -3.57
C ASP A 66 -23.89 -1.60 -4.74
N ILE A 67 -23.05 -2.61 -4.53
CA ILE A 67 -22.19 -3.14 -5.59
C ILE A 67 -22.91 -4.21 -6.38
N ASP A 68 -23.14 -3.94 -7.66
CA ASP A 68 -23.78 -4.88 -8.58
C ASP A 68 -22.75 -5.84 -9.17
N ILE A 69 -22.91 -7.14 -8.89
CA ILE A 69 -22.07 -8.20 -9.44
C ILE A 69 -22.85 -9.16 -10.35
N SER A 70 -24.05 -8.76 -10.80
CA SER A 70 -24.88 -9.62 -11.65
C SER A 70 -24.22 -9.99 -12.97
N HIS A 71 -23.29 -9.18 -13.44
CA HIS A 71 -22.53 -9.39 -14.69
C HIS A 71 -21.19 -10.10 -14.47
N CYS A 72 -20.84 -10.39 -13.22
CA CYS A 72 -19.57 -11.03 -12.89
C CYS A 72 -19.59 -12.54 -13.09
N LEU A 73 -18.43 -13.17 -13.08
CA LEU A 73 -18.28 -14.62 -13.20
C LEU A 73 -19.04 -15.34 -12.07
N PRO A 74 -19.46 -16.62 -12.30
CA PRO A 74 -20.07 -17.41 -11.22
C PRO A 74 -19.15 -17.50 -10.01
N HIS A 75 -19.76 -17.55 -8.81
CA HIS A 75 -19.08 -17.62 -7.52
C HIS A 75 -18.30 -16.35 -7.15
N SER A 76 -18.50 -15.25 -7.86
CA SER A 76 -17.97 -13.94 -7.46
C SER A 76 -18.67 -13.44 -6.21
N PHE A 77 -17.94 -12.68 -5.40
CA PHE A 77 -18.51 -12.09 -4.18
C PHE A 77 -17.89 -10.73 -3.92
N VAL A 78 -18.52 -9.96 -3.04
CA VAL A 78 -18.03 -8.66 -2.60
C VAL A 78 -17.61 -8.76 -1.14
N GLN A 79 -16.45 -8.21 -0.85
CA GLN A 79 -15.86 -8.20 0.49
C GLN A 79 -15.25 -6.82 0.74
N TYR A 80 -15.40 -6.29 1.94
CA TYR A 80 -14.67 -5.07 2.31
C TYR A 80 -13.18 -5.39 2.44
N VAL A 81 -12.37 -4.50 1.87
CA VAL A 81 -10.92 -4.51 2.05
C VAL A 81 -10.56 -3.32 2.93
N THR A 82 -9.89 -3.59 4.04
CA THR A 82 -9.40 -2.55 4.94
C THR A 82 -8.12 -1.97 4.39
N PHE A 83 -8.02 -0.65 4.34
CA PHE A 83 -6.80 0.03 3.94
C PHE A 83 -6.40 1.05 4.99
N ASP A 84 -5.18 0.94 5.51
CA ASP A 84 -4.56 1.90 6.41
C ASP A 84 -3.30 2.41 5.74
N ARG A 85 -3.31 3.68 5.34
CA ARG A 85 -2.21 4.30 4.61
C ARG A 85 -0.88 4.19 5.36
N GLU A 86 -0.88 4.47 6.65
CA GLU A 86 0.35 4.44 7.45
C GLU A 86 0.94 3.05 7.53
N ALA A 87 0.10 2.03 7.75
CA ALA A 87 0.54 0.65 7.82
C ALA A 87 1.10 0.17 6.47
N TRP A 88 0.39 0.48 5.38
CA TRP A 88 0.82 0.16 4.02
C TRP A 88 2.16 0.84 3.70
N TYR A 89 2.28 2.12 4.04
CA TYR A 89 3.46 2.92 3.75
C TYR A 89 4.70 2.39 4.47
N ARG A 90 4.55 1.96 5.73
CA ARG A 90 5.65 1.34 6.48
C ARG A 90 6.14 0.04 5.83
N GLU A 91 5.27 -0.70 5.17
CA GLU A 91 5.66 -1.93 4.49
C GLU A 91 6.36 -1.69 3.17
N VAL A 92 5.83 -0.79 2.34
CA VAL A 92 6.36 -0.57 1.00
C VAL A 92 7.56 0.38 0.97
N ASN A 93 7.63 1.31 1.93
CA ASN A 93 8.75 2.25 2.00
C ASN A 93 9.09 2.57 3.46
N PRO A 94 9.65 1.60 4.19
CA PRO A 94 9.90 1.76 5.63
C PRO A 94 10.88 2.89 5.96
N ILE A 95 11.88 3.16 5.12
CA ILE A 95 12.84 4.23 5.35
C ILE A 95 12.16 5.60 5.27
N LYS A 96 11.40 5.83 4.22
CA LYS A 96 10.66 7.10 4.05
C LYS A 96 9.64 7.29 5.16
N ALA A 97 8.92 6.24 5.52
CA ALA A 97 7.94 6.28 6.60
C ALA A 97 8.60 6.66 7.94
N ALA A 98 9.73 6.04 8.27
CA ALA A 98 10.48 6.36 9.48
C ALA A 98 11.03 7.79 9.45
N ARG A 99 11.56 8.22 8.29
CA ARG A 99 12.06 9.58 8.10
C ARG A 99 10.98 10.63 8.38
N GLU A 100 9.82 10.46 7.77
CA GLU A 100 8.69 11.39 7.93
C GLU A 100 8.18 11.41 9.38
N ALA A 101 8.06 10.24 10.00
CA ALA A 101 7.63 10.12 11.39
C ALA A 101 8.59 10.84 12.36
N ALA A 102 9.88 10.84 12.04
CA ALA A 102 10.91 11.53 12.83
C ALA A 102 11.05 13.02 12.48
N GLY A 103 10.33 13.50 11.47
CA GLY A 103 10.41 14.90 11.02
C GLY A 103 11.71 15.26 10.32
N LEU A 104 12.43 14.27 9.79
CA LEU A 104 13.70 14.50 9.12
C LEU A 104 13.49 14.82 7.63
N THR A 105 14.30 15.76 7.11
CA THR A 105 14.41 15.95 5.66
C THR A 105 15.29 14.85 5.07
N ILE A 106 15.28 14.70 3.76
CA ILE A 106 16.16 13.77 3.06
C ILE A 106 17.62 14.12 3.37
N LYS A 107 17.96 15.41 3.35
CA LYS A 107 19.31 15.88 3.68
C LYS A 107 19.71 15.52 5.11
N ALA A 108 18.81 15.75 6.07
CA ALA A 108 19.07 15.42 7.46
C ALA A 108 19.30 13.92 7.66
N LEU A 109 18.53 13.07 6.97
CA LEU A 109 18.74 11.63 7.02
C LEU A 109 20.08 11.24 6.38
N ALA A 110 20.41 11.81 5.24
CA ALA A 110 21.71 11.56 4.60
C ALA A 110 22.87 11.91 5.52
N ASP A 111 22.80 13.06 6.19
CA ASP A 111 23.81 13.48 7.16
C ASP A 111 23.87 12.52 8.36
N LEU A 112 22.72 12.09 8.88
CA LEU A 112 22.65 11.15 9.99
C LEU A 112 23.34 9.81 9.65
N LEU A 113 23.14 9.34 8.42
CA LEU A 113 23.70 8.07 7.94
C LEU A 113 25.12 8.21 7.39
N GLU A 114 25.59 9.44 7.24
CA GLU A 114 26.84 9.72 6.51
C GLU A 114 26.83 9.10 5.11
N ALA A 115 25.66 9.16 4.47
CA ALA A 115 25.43 8.60 3.14
C ALA A 115 25.28 9.71 2.09
N PRO A 116 25.57 9.42 0.82
CA PRO A 116 25.34 10.39 -0.25
C PRO A 116 23.88 10.78 -0.32
N TYR A 117 23.60 12.06 -0.48
CA TYR A 117 22.25 12.59 -0.61
C TYR A 117 21.46 11.86 -1.72
N LYS A 118 22.09 11.63 -2.86
CA LYS A 118 21.46 10.98 -4.01
C LYS A 118 20.99 9.56 -3.69
N THR A 119 21.75 8.84 -2.88
CA THR A 119 21.39 7.49 -2.44
C THR A 119 20.11 7.51 -1.62
N VAL A 120 20.03 8.40 -0.63
CA VAL A 120 18.85 8.53 0.23
C VAL A 120 17.66 9.03 -0.57
N GLN A 121 17.88 9.98 -1.48
CA GLN A 121 16.83 10.48 -2.37
C GLN A 121 16.24 9.36 -3.24
N ASN A 122 17.09 8.48 -3.78
CA ASN A 122 16.64 7.35 -4.60
C ASN A 122 15.82 6.35 -3.79
N TRP A 123 16.18 6.10 -2.53
CA TRP A 123 15.36 5.29 -1.65
C TRP A 123 14.00 5.94 -1.37
N ASP A 124 14.02 7.24 -1.14
CA ASP A 124 12.81 8.00 -0.79
C ASP A 124 11.80 8.03 -1.93
N ASN A 125 12.26 8.26 -3.16
CA ASN A 125 11.40 8.34 -4.34
C ASN A 125 11.09 7.00 -5.00
N GLY A 126 11.66 5.90 -4.48
CA GLY A 126 11.42 4.56 -4.98
C GLY A 126 12.20 4.16 -6.23
N SER A 127 13.10 5.03 -6.75
CA SER A 127 13.88 4.69 -7.95
C SER A 127 14.90 3.58 -7.68
N ARG A 128 15.34 3.42 -6.43
CA ARG A 128 16.15 2.28 -5.99
C ARG A 128 15.70 1.84 -4.61
N LYS A 129 15.59 0.53 -4.41
CA LYS A 129 15.28 -0.05 -3.10
C LYS A 129 16.56 -0.46 -2.39
N ALA A 130 16.69 -0.06 -1.13
CA ALA A 130 17.71 -0.61 -0.26
C ALA A 130 17.36 -2.09 0.04
N PRO A 131 18.36 -2.98 0.20
CA PRO A 131 18.11 -4.34 0.64
C PRO A 131 17.37 -4.34 1.99
N LYS A 132 16.58 -5.38 2.26
CA LYS A 132 15.78 -5.44 3.50
C LYS A 132 16.63 -5.30 4.76
N TRP A 133 17.80 -5.92 4.81
CA TRP A 133 18.69 -5.81 5.96
C TRP A 133 19.14 -4.37 6.21
N LEU A 134 19.40 -3.62 5.13
CA LEU A 134 19.80 -2.22 5.22
C LEU A 134 18.62 -1.33 5.62
N GLN A 135 17.44 -1.59 5.07
CA GLN A 135 16.20 -0.89 5.48
C GLN A 135 16.02 -0.99 6.99
N LYS A 136 16.19 -2.18 7.55
CA LYS A 136 16.04 -2.42 8.98
C LYS A 136 17.04 -1.62 9.79
N LEU A 137 18.31 -1.61 9.39
CA LEU A 137 19.36 -0.85 10.08
C LEU A 137 19.10 0.65 10.01
N VAL A 138 18.68 1.15 8.86
CA VAL A 138 18.37 2.57 8.68
C VAL A 138 17.20 3.00 9.58
N VAL A 139 16.13 2.21 9.60
CA VAL A 139 14.98 2.49 10.46
C VAL A 139 15.37 2.50 11.93
N GLU A 140 16.17 1.53 12.37
CA GLU A 140 16.70 1.49 13.75
C GLU A 140 17.52 2.73 14.07
N LYS A 141 18.37 3.17 13.15
CA LYS A 141 19.19 4.37 13.32
C LYS A 141 18.32 5.63 13.46
N ILE A 142 17.29 5.76 12.65
CA ILE A 142 16.36 6.88 12.71
C ILE A 142 15.65 6.90 14.07
N VAL A 143 15.11 5.76 14.49
CA VAL A 143 14.38 5.64 15.76
C VAL A 143 15.32 5.96 16.94
N ALA A 144 16.56 5.50 16.92
CA ALA A 144 17.52 5.77 17.97
C ALA A 144 17.94 7.25 18.04
N SER A 145 17.73 8.02 16.96
CA SER A 145 18.09 9.44 16.91
C SER A 145 16.99 10.37 17.41
N THR A 146 15.79 9.83 17.69
CA THR A 146 14.64 10.63 18.12
C THR A 146 14.36 10.61 19.64
#